data_7e56bbe4838c87cd691c0ac0d047ed0c
#
_entry.id   7e56bbe4838c87cd691c0ac0d047ed0c
#
_cell.length_a   1.000
_cell.length_b   1.000
_cell.length_c   1.000
_cell.angle_alpha   90.00
_cell.angle_beta   90.00
_cell.angle_gamma   90.00
#
_symmetry.space_group_name_H-M   'P 1'
#
loop_
_entity.id
_entity.type
_entity.pdbx_description
1 polymer ?
#
loop_
_entity_poly.entity_id
_entity_poly.type
_entity_poly.pdbx_seq_one_letter_code
_entity_poly.pdbx_strand_id
1 'polypeptide(L)'
;VTTRQTSDTVEAELRAIERRVFEDVWISATRARALAALATALTVTAVALQATGATPAGVTRNGHWISLVAFSLFAFAASGSAFALLRRRFRWCCMAMCASAVATVVGAGAFWWHHTTHTASWIPAALGTLFVAALTAAWLGVCLAPLASSQPDMRAAGN
;
A
#
# COMPACT_ATOMS: atom_id res chain seq x y z
N VAL A 1 46.22 -16.46 -14.00
CA VAL A 1 45.80 -15.66 -12.80
C VAL A 1 44.88 -14.51 -13.23
N THR A 2 45.06 -13.92 -14.42
CA THR A 2 44.35 -12.71 -14.92
C THR A 2 42.86 -12.97 -15.28
N THR A 3 42.53 -14.15 -15.77
CA THR A 3 41.15 -14.50 -16.22
C THR A 3 40.13 -14.63 -15.08
N ARG A 4 40.56 -15.04 -13.89
CA ARG A 4 39.69 -15.20 -12.72
C ARG A 4 39.34 -13.84 -12.11
N GLN A 5 40.25 -12.89 -12.14
CA GLN A 5 40.04 -11.54 -11.61
C GLN A 5 39.09 -10.69 -12.47
N THR A 6 39.09 -10.94 -13.81
CA THR A 6 38.14 -10.29 -14.75
C THR A 6 36.72 -10.86 -14.58
N SER A 7 36.54 -12.16 -14.30
CA SER A 7 35.19 -12.71 -14.10
C SER A 7 34.58 -12.21 -12.78
N ASP A 8 35.35 -12.09 -11.70
CA ASP A 8 34.86 -11.58 -10.42
C ASP A 8 34.43 -10.10 -10.47
N THR A 9 35.16 -9.29 -11.25
CA THR A 9 34.76 -7.88 -11.49
C THR A 9 33.51 -7.76 -12.33
N VAL A 10 33.36 -8.55 -13.40
CA VAL A 10 32.18 -8.56 -14.24
C VAL A 10 30.94 -9.04 -13.46
N GLU A 11 31.07 -10.06 -12.63
CA GLU A 11 29.97 -10.50 -11.76
C GLU A 11 29.59 -9.46 -10.72
N ALA A 12 30.55 -8.72 -10.17
CA ALA A 12 30.26 -7.64 -9.23
C ALA A 12 29.54 -6.47 -9.89
N GLU A 13 29.92 -6.11 -11.13
CA GLU A 13 29.24 -5.10 -11.94
C GLU A 13 27.83 -5.53 -12.33
N LEU A 14 27.65 -6.78 -12.77
CA LEU A 14 26.34 -7.34 -13.09
C LEU A 14 25.40 -7.30 -11.87
N ARG A 15 25.87 -7.70 -10.71
CA ARG A 15 25.08 -7.61 -9.46
C ARG A 15 24.77 -6.17 -9.06
N ALA A 16 25.67 -5.22 -9.36
CA ALA A 16 25.42 -3.81 -9.08
C ALA A 16 24.37 -3.21 -10.04
N ILE A 17 24.40 -3.61 -11.32
CA ILE A 17 23.41 -3.22 -12.33
C ILE A 17 22.05 -3.85 -12.00
N GLU A 18 22.02 -5.14 -11.68
CA GLU A 18 20.81 -5.87 -11.28
C GLU A 18 20.17 -5.21 -10.06
N ARG A 19 20.95 -4.85 -9.04
CA ARG A 19 20.48 -4.16 -7.85
C ARG A 19 19.88 -2.78 -8.16
N ARG A 20 20.47 -2.03 -9.11
CA ARG A 20 19.96 -0.73 -9.56
C ARG A 20 18.66 -0.84 -10.37
N VAL A 21 18.56 -1.83 -11.25
CA VAL A 21 17.37 -2.05 -12.08
C VAL A 21 16.17 -2.46 -11.22
N PHE A 22 16.38 -3.22 -10.13
CA PHE A 22 15.33 -3.60 -9.20
C PHE A 22 15.00 -2.53 -8.16
N GLU A 23 15.83 -1.49 -8.00
CA GLU A 23 15.57 -0.44 -7.00
C GLU A 23 14.54 0.59 -7.48
N ASP A 24 14.49 0.91 -8.77
CA ASP A 24 13.64 1.97 -9.30
C ASP A 24 12.36 1.40 -9.94
N VAL A 25 11.21 1.63 -9.27
CA VAL A 25 9.89 1.29 -9.81
C VAL A 25 9.36 2.43 -10.67
N TRP A 26 9.16 2.17 -11.96
CA TRP A 26 8.54 3.13 -12.86
C TRP A 26 7.02 3.13 -12.65
N ILE A 27 6.52 4.17 -11.99
CA ILE A 27 5.08 4.37 -11.77
C ILE A 27 4.60 5.44 -12.74
N SER A 28 3.64 5.10 -13.62
CA SER A 28 3.04 6.08 -14.54
C SER A 28 2.37 7.22 -13.76
N ALA A 29 2.38 8.43 -14.31
CA ALA A 29 1.80 9.60 -13.65
C ALA A 29 0.32 9.42 -13.30
N THR A 30 -0.43 8.67 -14.11
CA THR A 30 -1.85 8.35 -13.87
C THR A 30 -2.01 7.45 -12.64
N ARG A 31 -1.20 6.39 -12.53
CA ARG A 31 -1.22 5.50 -11.35
C ARG A 31 -0.77 6.22 -10.08
N ALA A 32 0.24 7.07 -10.17
CA ALA A 32 0.70 7.87 -9.03
C ALA A 32 -0.40 8.81 -8.52
N ARG A 33 -1.15 9.47 -9.41
CA ARG A 33 -2.28 10.31 -9.05
C ARG A 33 -3.42 9.50 -8.41
N ALA A 34 -3.75 8.34 -8.97
CA ALA A 34 -4.78 7.46 -8.41
C ALA A 34 -4.41 6.98 -6.99
N LEU A 35 -3.16 6.55 -6.78
CA LEU A 35 -2.66 6.14 -5.46
C LEU A 35 -2.68 7.31 -4.46
N ALA A 36 -2.29 8.51 -4.89
CA ALA A 36 -2.35 9.72 -4.06
C ALA A 36 -3.79 10.08 -3.69
N ALA A 37 -4.73 10.01 -4.65
CA ALA A 37 -6.14 10.26 -4.40
C ALA A 37 -6.74 9.26 -3.41
N LEU A 38 -6.43 7.96 -3.57
CA LEU A 38 -6.86 6.91 -2.64
C LEU A 38 -6.28 7.11 -1.23
N ALA A 39 -4.99 7.46 -1.11
CA ALA A 39 -4.37 7.73 0.18
C ALA A 39 -4.99 8.96 0.86
N THR A 40 -5.32 10.01 0.10
CA THR A 40 -6.02 11.20 0.62
C THR A 40 -7.44 10.85 1.07
N ALA A 41 -8.20 10.12 0.26
CA ALA A 41 -9.54 9.67 0.62
C ALA A 41 -9.54 8.79 1.88
N LEU A 42 -8.54 7.91 2.01
CA LEU A 42 -8.35 7.09 3.20
C LEU A 42 -8.05 7.93 4.44
N THR A 43 -7.23 8.98 4.31
CA THR A 43 -6.95 9.91 5.42
C THR A 43 -8.22 10.62 5.88
N VAL A 44 -9.04 11.11 4.94
CA VAL A 44 -10.31 11.78 5.25
C VAL A 44 -11.27 10.83 5.99
N THR A 45 -11.40 9.59 5.51
CA THR A 45 -12.25 8.59 6.18
C THR A 45 -11.72 8.17 7.54
N ALA A 46 -10.40 8.10 7.72
CA ALA A 46 -9.78 7.85 9.01
C ALA A 46 -10.13 8.97 10.02
N VAL A 47 -10.01 10.24 9.63
CA VAL A 47 -10.39 11.38 10.46
C VAL A 47 -11.89 11.37 10.78
N ALA A 48 -12.74 11.07 9.79
CA ALA A 48 -14.18 10.96 10.00
C ALA A 48 -14.53 9.83 10.98
N LEU A 49 -13.83 8.69 10.93
CA LEU A 49 -14.01 7.59 11.87
C LEU A 49 -13.67 8.01 13.29
N GLN A 50 -12.60 8.79 13.50
CA GLN A 50 -12.27 9.35 14.82
C GLN A 50 -13.32 10.33 15.30
N ALA A 51 -13.78 11.23 14.44
CA ALA A 51 -14.78 12.24 14.81
C ALA A 51 -16.11 11.59 15.23
N THR A 52 -16.54 10.53 14.56
CA THR A 52 -17.78 9.81 14.89
C THR A 52 -17.63 8.88 16.12
N GLY A 53 -16.42 8.38 16.39
CA GLY A 53 -16.12 7.57 17.58
C GLY A 53 -15.94 8.37 18.86
N ALA A 54 -15.74 9.69 18.75
CA ALA A 54 -15.48 10.59 19.85
C ALA A 54 -16.75 11.20 20.50
N THR A 55 -17.96 10.77 20.11
CA THR A 55 -19.21 11.32 20.69
C THR A 55 -19.37 10.90 22.15
N PRO A 56 -19.59 11.86 23.09
CA PRO A 56 -19.46 11.64 24.53
C PRO A 56 -20.62 10.90 25.20
N ALA A 57 -21.61 10.44 24.48
CA ALA A 57 -22.81 9.85 25.07
C ALA A 57 -22.72 8.31 25.14
N GLY A 58 -22.16 7.77 26.22
CA GLY A 58 -22.49 6.41 26.68
C GLY A 58 -21.81 5.23 25.96
N VAL A 59 -20.78 5.48 25.15
CA VAL A 59 -20.04 4.39 24.49
C VAL A 59 -19.21 3.65 25.53
N THR A 60 -19.51 2.38 25.73
CA THR A 60 -18.72 1.49 26.56
C THR A 60 -17.25 1.55 26.14
N ARG A 61 -16.36 1.67 27.12
CA ARG A 61 -14.89 1.80 26.98
C ARG A 61 -14.28 0.80 25.95
N ASN A 62 -14.98 -0.30 25.67
CA ASN A 62 -14.57 -1.37 24.78
C ASN A 62 -14.74 -1.07 23.28
N GLY A 63 -15.59 -0.12 22.86
CA GLY A 63 -15.76 0.23 21.44
C GLY A 63 -14.75 1.26 20.93
N HIS A 64 -14.22 2.09 21.80
CA HIS A 64 -13.32 3.18 21.43
C HIS A 64 -11.94 2.69 20.90
N TRP A 65 -11.40 1.63 21.49
CA TRP A 65 -10.09 1.11 21.06
C TRP A 65 -10.12 0.50 19.66
N ILE A 66 -11.25 -0.08 19.20
CA ILE A 66 -11.40 -0.64 17.87
C ILE A 66 -11.31 0.48 16.81
N SER A 67 -12.01 1.59 17.06
CA SER A 67 -11.92 2.77 16.19
C SER A 67 -10.51 3.36 16.18
N LEU A 68 -9.81 3.40 17.32
CA LEU A 68 -8.43 3.87 17.41
C LEU A 68 -7.47 2.97 16.63
N VAL A 69 -7.60 1.65 16.73
CA VAL A 69 -6.77 0.70 15.99
C VAL A 69 -7.02 0.83 14.49
N ALA A 70 -8.29 0.88 14.06
CA ALA A 70 -8.62 1.06 12.65
C ALA A 70 -8.08 2.41 12.11
N PHE A 71 -8.26 3.50 12.86
CA PHE A 71 -7.72 4.82 12.53
C PHE A 71 -6.19 4.78 12.36
N SER A 72 -5.48 4.23 13.34
CA SER A 72 -4.01 4.18 13.29
C SER A 72 -3.50 3.36 12.10
N LEU A 73 -4.15 2.25 11.76
CA LEU A 73 -3.78 1.45 10.60
C LEU A 73 -4.11 2.13 9.28
N PHE A 74 -5.25 2.82 9.17
CA PHE A 74 -5.59 3.61 7.99
C PHE A 74 -4.60 4.77 7.80
N ALA A 75 -4.26 5.49 8.87
CA ALA A 75 -3.28 6.56 8.84
C ALA A 75 -1.87 6.03 8.47
N PHE A 76 -1.49 4.87 9.00
CA PHE A 76 -0.24 4.22 8.67
C PHE A 76 -0.18 3.76 7.21
N ALA A 77 -1.25 3.15 6.68
CA ALA A 77 -1.35 2.74 5.29
C ALA A 77 -1.30 3.95 4.33
N ALA A 78 -2.00 5.05 4.67
CA ALA A 78 -2.00 6.28 3.89
C ALA A 78 -0.61 6.95 3.87
N SER A 79 0.02 7.12 5.04
CA SER A 79 1.35 7.73 5.17
C SER A 79 2.43 6.86 4.53
N GLY A 80 2.37 5.54 4.71
CA GLY A 80 3.25 4.58 4.05
C GLY A 80 3.15 4.63 2.54
N SER A 81 1.93 4.77 2.00
CA SER A 81 1.69 4.92 0.56
C SER A 81 2.24 6.25 0.03
N ALA A 82 2.03 7.36 0.75
CA ALA A 82 2.61 8.65 0.39
C ALA A 82 4.15 8.59 0.37
N PHE A 83 4.74 7.96 1.38
CA PHE A 83 6.20 7.79 1.46
C PHE A 83 6.74 6.90 0.33
N ALA A 84 6.04 5.80 -0.01
CA ALA A 84 6.40 4.92 -1.11
C ALA A 84 6.36 5.65 -2.47
N LEU A 85 5.36 6.51 -2.69
CA LEU A 85 5.25 7.37 -3.89
C LEU A 85 6.41 8.37 -3.99
N LEU A 86 6.85 8.94 -2.87
CA LEU A 86 7.98 9.88 -2.83
C LEU A 86 9.32 9.18 -3.09
N ARG A 87 9.51 8.01 -2.51
CA ARG A 87 10.79 7.28 -2.60
C ARG A 87 10.93 6.42 -3.84
N ARG A 88 9.82 6.00 -4.47
CA ARG A 88 9.73 5.16 -5.70
C ARG A 88 10.63 3.92 -5.70
N ARG A 89 10.96 3.37 -4.53
CA ARG A 89 11.76 2.16 -4.38
C ARG A 89 10.87 0.95 -4.15
N PHE A 90 11.16 -0.16 -4.81
CA PHE A 90 10.38 -1.39 -4.76
C PHE A 90 10.08 -1.87 -3.33
N ARG A 91 11.08 -1.80 -2.44
CA ARG A 91 10.92 -2.19 -1.02
C ARG A 91 9.82 -1.41 -0.31
N TRP A 92 9.72 -0.10 -0.55
CA TRP A 92 8.68 0.75 0.05
C TRP A 92 7.31 0.49 -0.55
N CYS A 93 7.24 0.15 -1.85
CA CYS A 93 5.99 -0.25 -2.50
C CYS A 93 5.45 -1.56 -1.91
N CYS A 94 6.31 -2.56 -1.68
CA CYS A 94 5.92 -3.81 -1.02
C CYS A 94 5.47 -3.56 0.43
N MET A 95 6.16 -2.72 1.19
CA MET A 95 5.74 -2.36 2.55
C MET A 95 4.40 -1.63 2.58
N ALA A 96 4.17 -0.69 1.66
CA ALA A 96 2.88 0.00 1.53
C ALA A 96 1.75 -0.98 1.17
N MET A 97 2.01 -1.95 0.27
CA MET A 97 1.08 -3.02 -0.07
C MET A 97 0.73 -3.88 1.16
N CYS A 98 1.73 -4.36 1.90
CA CYS A 98 1.49 -5.16 3.10
C CYS A 98 0.73 -4.37 4.17
N ALA A 99 1.11 -3.11 4.42
CA ALA A 99 0.43 -2.25 5.38
C ALA A 99 -1.04 -2.03 5.00
N SER A 100 -1.33 -1.77 3.72
CA SER A 100 -2.70 -1.60 3.24
C SER A 100 -3.50 -2.91 3.29
N ALA A 101 -2.89 -4.07 3.04
CA ALA A 101 -3.55 -5.37 3.17
C ALA A 101 -3.97 -5.67 4.62
N VAL A 102 -3.08 -5.43 5.59
CA VAL A 102 -3.39 -5.57 7.02
C VAL A 102 -4.49 -4.59 7.42
N ALA A 103 -4.41 -3.33 6.98
CA ALA A 103 -5.44 -2.33 7.25
C ALA A 103 -6.80 -2.70 6.64
N THR A 104 -6.83 -3.39 5.50
CA THR A 104 -8.07 -3.91 4.89
C THR A 104 -8.75 -4.94 5.79
N VAL A 105 -8.00 -5.89 6.33
CA VAL A 105 -8.54 -6.93 7.22
C VAL A 105 -9.10 -6.31 8.51
N VAL A 106 -8.34 -5.41 9.13
CA VAL A 106 -8.77 -4.74 10.37
C VAL A 106 -9.94 -3.80 10.11
N GLY A 107 -9.94 -3.10 8.97
CA GLY A 107 -11.05 -2.25 8.54
C GLY A 107 -12.35 -3.04 8.37
N ALA A 108 -12.29 -4.22 7.75
CA ALA A 108 -13.43 -5.12 7.64
C ALA A 108 -13.96 -5.58 9.01
N GLY A 109 -13.05 -5.89 9.94
CA GLY A 109 -13.40 -6.21 11.33
C GLY A 109 -14.07 -5.04 12.06
N ALA A 110 -13.54 -3.83 11.91
CA ALA A 110 -14.11 -2.61 12.49
C ALA A 110 -15.49 -2.29 11.90
N PHE A 111 -15.64 -2.41 10.57
CA PHE A 111 -16.93 -2.28 9.89
C PHE A 111 -17.95 -3.27 10.45
N TRP A 112 -17.60 -4.55 10.54
CA TRP A 112 -18.48 -5.59 11.06
C TRP A 112 -18.91 -5.30 12.50
N TRP A 113 -17.96 -4.89 13.35
CA TRP A 113 -18.25 -4.50 14.73
C TRP A 113 -19.23 -3.33 14.81
N HIS A 114 -18.99 -2.25 14.10
CA HIS A 114 -19.86 -1.08 14.09
C HIS A 114 -21.24 -1.38 13.51
N HIS A 115 -21.31 -2.26 12.53
CA HIS A 115 -22.58 -2.69 11.91
C HIS A 115 -23.44 -3.52 12.87
N THR A 116 -22.81 -4.41 13.65
CA THR A 116 -23.55 -5.33 14.55
C THR A 116 -23.90 -4.70 15.88
N THR A 117 -23.09 -3.79 16.41
CA THR A 117 -23.31 -3.17 17.72
C THR A 117 -24.18 -1.92 17.69
N HIS A 118 -24.45 -1.35 16.53
CA HIS A 118 -25.21 -0.10 16.33
C HIS A 118 -24.71 1.08 17.21
N THR A 119 -23.46 1.05 17.66
CA THR A 119 -22.89 2.01 18.63
C THR A 119 -22.35 3.29 18.01
N ALA A 120 -22.06 3.28 16.69
CA ALA A 120 -21.55 4.43 15.95
C ALA A 120 -21.93 4.33 14.47
N SER A 121 -21.71 5.41 13.71
CA SER A 121 -21.89 5.36 12.25
C SER A 121 -20.91 4.36 11.63
N TRP A 122 -21.42 3.32 10.99
CA TRP A 122 -20.63 2.31 10.28
C TRP A 122 -20.09 2.82 8.92
N ILE A 123 -20.62 3.93 8.41
CA ILE A 123 -20.31 4.48 7.08
C ILE A 123 -18.81 4.82 6.93
N PRO A 124 -18.15 5.56 7.85
CA PRO A 124 -16.71 5.84 7.72
C PRO A 124 -15.85 4.58 7.74
N ALA A 125 -16.23 3.57 8.52
CA ALA A 125 -15.51 2.29 8.57
C ALA A 125 -15.66 1.53 7.24
N ALA A 126 -16.85 1.51 6.64
CA ALA A 126 -17.11 0.90 5.34
C ALA A 126 -16.31 1.58 4.23
N LEU A 127 -16.40 2.92 4.14
CA LEU A 127 -15.68 3.71 3.14
C LEU A 127 -14.15 3.57 3.30
N GLY A 128 -13.64 3.64 4.53
CA GLY A 128 -12.23 3.43 4.80
C GLY A 128 -11.74 2.05 4.36
N THR A 129 -12.53 1.01 4.62
CA THR A 129 -12.24 -0.37 4.18
C THR A 129 -12.23 -0.48 2.66
N LEU A 130 -13.17 0.14 1.96
CA LEU A 130 -13.20 0.15 0.49
C LEU A 130 -11.98 0.88 -0.10
N PHE A 131 -11.63 2.05 0.43
CA PHE A 131 -10.48 2.80 -0.06
C PHE A 131 -9.16 2.08 0.21
N VAL A 132 -8.99 1.46 1.38
CA VAL A 132 -7.75 0.72 1.67
C VAL A 132 -7.67 -0.57 0.85
N ALA A 133 -8.80 -1.24 0.56
CA ALA A 133 -8.83 -2.40 -0.34
C ALA A 133 -8.47 -1.99 -1.79
N ALA A 134 -9.01 -0.89 -2.29
CA ALA A 134 -8.65 -0.32 -3.59
C ALA A 134 -7.16 0.07 -3.64
N LEU A 135 -6.64 0.65 -2.56
CA LEU A 135 -5.22 1.00 -2.43
C LEU A 135 -4.34 -0.25 -2.46
N THR A 136 -4.74 -1.33 -1.78
CA THR A 136 -4.05 -2.63 -1.82
C THR A 136 -4.02 -3.21 -3.22
N ALA A 137 -5.16 -3.21 -3.93
CA ALA A 137 -5.24 -3.68 -5.31
C ALA A 137 -4.38 -2.83 -6.27
N ALA A 138 -4.36 -1.51 -6.07
CA ALA A 138 -3.53 -0.61 -6.86
C ALA A 138 -2.02 -0.86 -6.65
N TRP A 139 -1.58 -1.06 -5.40
CA TRP A 139 -0.20 -1.42 -5.08
C TRP A 139 0.18 -2.80 -5.62
N LEU A 140 -0.73 -3.79 -5.51
CA LEU A 140 -0.53 -5.11 -6.10
C LEU A 140 -0.30 -5.00 -7.61
N GLY A 141 -1.09 -4.19 -8.30
CA GLY A 141 -0.91 -3.92 -9.74
C GLY A 141 0.44 -3.26 -10.08
N VAL A 142 0.97 -2.41 -9.18
CA VAL A 142 2.31 -1.81 -9.35
C VAL A 142 3.40 -2.85 -9.12
N CYS A 143 3.28 -3.69 -8.10
CA CYS A 143 4.28 -4.73 -7.78
C CYS A 143 4.32 -5.85 -8.83
N LEU A 144 3.20 -6.17 -9.46
CA LEU A 144 3.12 -7.22 -10.50
C LEU A 144 3.45 -6.72 -11.92
N ALA A 145 3.38 -5.40 -12.18
CA ALA A 145 3.64 -4.82 -13.50
C ALA A 145 5.04 -5.10 -14.06
N PRO A 146 6.14 -5.14 -13.27
CA PRO A 146 7.48 -5.45 -13.77
C PRO A 146 7.58 -6.83 -14.41
N LEU A 147 6.81 -7.80 -13.92
CA LEU A 147 6.82 -9.18 -14.43
C LEU A 147 6.22 -9.30 -15.83
N ALA A 148 5.29 -8.41 -16.19
CA ALA A 148 4.64 -8.41 -17.50
C ALA A 148 5.46 -7.68 -18.57
N SER A 149 6.26 -6.68 -18.21
CA SER A 149 7.04 -5.84 -19.13
C SER A 149 8.46 -6.33 -19.38
N SER A 150 8.96 -7.27 -18.58
CA SER A 150 10.33 -7.79 -18.67
C SER A 150 10.49 -9.03 -19.56
N GLN A 151 9.41 -9.53 -20.20
CA GLN A 151 9.56 -10.56 -21.22
C GLN A 151 10.07 -9.88 -22.50
N PRO A 152 11.34 -10.05 -22.86
CA PRO A 152 11.81 -9.62 -24.18
C PRO A 152 11.00 -10.39 -25.21
N ASP A 153 10.47 -9.65 -26.18
CA ASP A 153 9.68 -10.23 -27.27
C ASP A 153 10.65 -11.05 -28.15
N MET A 154 10.86 -12.32 -27.76
CA MET A 154 11.76 -13.26 -28.44
C MET A 154 11.29 -13.54 -29.88
N ARG A 155 10.10 -13.04 -30.28
CA ARG A 155 9.57 -13.15 -31.64
C ARG A 155 10.11 -12.07 -32.57
N ALA A 156 10.64 -10.96 -32.05
CA ALA A 156 11.20 -9.87 -32.86
C ALA A 156 12.62 -10.17 -33.40
N ALA A 157 13.29 -11.20 -32.89
CA ALA A 157 14.65 -11.58 -33.31
C ALA A 157 14.69 -12.63 -34.44
N GLY A 158 13.55 -12.99 -35.03
CA GLY A 158 13.41 -14.07 -36.02
C GLY A 158 13.05 -13.63 -37.44
N ASN A 159 13.34 -12.39 -37.83
CA ASN A 159 13.22 -11.93 -39.24
C ASN A 159 14.52 -11.31 -39.74
#